data_c06093d9dc485f8ac114cc02561ffab2
#
_entry.id   c06093d9dc485f8ac114cc02561ffab2
#
_cell.length_a   1.000
_cell.length_b   1.000
_cell.length_c   1.000
_cell.angle_alpha   90.00
_cell.angle_beta   90.00
_cell.angle_gamma   90.00
#
_symmetry.space_group_name_H-M   'P 1'
#
loop_
_entity.id
_entity.type
_entity.pdbx_description
1 polymer ?
#
loop_
_entity_poly.entity_id
_entity_poly.type
_entity_poly.pdbx_seq_one_letter_code
_entity_poly.pdbx_strand_id
1 'polypeptide(L)'
;MNDTDKYIVERRKAGSTWGDIARELSSKSDMTYQQAYDFARNSYRRHCKGVSVVKKKTPKKDPEVERIKQEGKYTNLMPETYTPGYDTQHIRIGIVSDTHFGSKYAQYAALEDFYDRCQREGITDIYHCGDIDDGSENMHPGVMYEHHCIGATEHIRNIVEHYPHRDGITTHFITGNHDNSHMKQAGLIVGEEVAIRRPDMHYLGRDVAIIKLTDNCTMELRHPGDGSSYAVSYKPQKIVEAYPGGKKPNILVIGHYHKALWMMHRNVHVIMAGAFCGTTPFMQSKSLTSVVGGWILDIDVKPDGTIDKLTPTFCPYYSETQDDYKRLA
;
A
#
# COMPACT_ATOMS: atom_id res chain seq x y z
N MET A 1 -44.26 -3.95 -44.05
CA MET A 1 -43.00 -3.71 -43.34
C MET A 1 -42.02 -3.13 -44.33
N ASN A 2 -41.58 -1.91 -44.14
CA ASN A 2 -40.60 -1.24 -44.99
C ASN A 2 -39.19 -1.83 -44.77
N ASP A 3 -38.22 -1.46 -45.61
CA ASP A 3 -36.87 -2.05 -45.53
C ASP A 3 -36.15 -1.70 -44.22
N THR A 4 -36.36 -0.53 -43.67
CA THR A 4 -35.82 -0.13 -42.37
C THR A 4 -36.40 -0.96 -41.23
N ASP A 5 -37.70 -1.23 -41.25
CA ASP A 5 -38.33 -2.09 -40.25
C ASP A 5 -37.83 -3.53 -40.33
N LYS A 6 -37.63 -4.09 -41.56
CA LYS A 6 -37.03 -5.40 -41.76
C LYS A 6 -35.61 -5.46 -41.18
N TYR A 7 -34.80 -4.49 -41.51
CA TYR A 7 -33.44 -4.36 -41.01
C TYR A 7 -33.42 -4.35 -39.45
N ILE A 8 -34.25 -3.56 -38.81
CA ILE A 8 -34.32 -3.49 -37.33
C ILE A 8 -34.68 -4.87 -36.74
N VAL A 9 -35.67 -5.53 -37.35
CA VAL A 9 -36.11 -6.86 -36.87
C VAL A 9 -35.01 -7.92 -37.01
N GLU A 10 -34.33 -7.94 -38.16
CA GLU A 10 -33.24 -8.89 -38.42
C GLU A 10 -32.04 -8.64 -37.48
N ARG A 11 -31.60 -7.41 -37.35
CA ARG A 11 -30.49 -7.04 -36.46
C ARG A 11 -30.80 -7.41 -35.00
N ARG A 12 -32.06 -7.17 -34.56
CA ARG A 12 -32.45 -7.52 -33.19
C ARG A 12 -32.55 -9.02 -32.97
N LYS A 13 -33.05 -9.79 -33.96
CA LYS A 13 -33.09 -11.25 -33.92
C LYS A 13 -31.65 -11.85 -33.91
N ALA A 14 -30.72 -11.22 -34.62
CA ALA A 14 -29.31 -11.58 -34.63
C ALA A 14 -28.57 -11.22 -33.32
N GLY A 15 -29.25 -10.58 -32.36
CA GLY A 15 -28.71 -10.26 -31.04
C GLY A 15 -28.03 -8.90 -30.90
N SER A 16 -28.15 -8.00 -31.89
CA SER A 16 -27.63 -6.64 -31.79
C SER A 16 -28.35 -5.88 -30.67
N THR A 17 -27.62 -5.02 -29.95
CA THR A 17 -28.21 -4.17 -28.92
C THR A 17 -29.03 -3.03 -29.54
N TRP A 18 -29.94 -2.42 -28.77
CA TRP A 18 -30.64 -1.24 -29.23
C TRP A 18 -29.72 -0.07 -29.53
N GLY A 19 -28.63 0.05 -28.76
CA GLY A 19 -27.61 1.08 -28.98
C GLY A 19 -26.86 0.89 -30.30
N ASP A 20 -26.55 -0.36 -30.69
CA ASP A 20 -25.87 -0.65 -31.95
C ASP A 20 -26.77 -0.32 -33.13
N ILE A 21 -28.04 -0.76 -33.08
CA ILE A 21 -29.03 -0.47 -34.11
C ILE A 21 -29.25 1.02 -34.24
N ALA A 22 -29.35 1.75 -33.14
CA ALA A 22 -29.55 3.21 -33.15
C ALA A 22 -28.34 3.95 -33.75
N ARG A 23 -27.13 3.54 -33.46
CA ARG A 23 -25.90 4.09 -34.06
C ARG A 23 -25.87 3.90 -35.57
N GLU A 24 -26.18 2.70 -36.02
CA GLU A 24 -26.22 2.39 -37.44
C GLU A 24 -27.33 3.16 -38.17
N LEU A 25 -28.51 3.34 -37.57
CA LEU A 25 -29.60 4.11 -38.15
C LEU A 25 -29.27 5.60 -38.19
N SER A 26 -28.76 6.18 -37.12
CA SER A 26 -28.39 7.58 -37.07
C SER A 26 -27.27 7.95 -38.03
N SER A 27 -26.35 7.02 -38.32
CA SER A 27 -25.28 7.24 -39.31
C SER A 27 -25.76 7.19 -40.77
N LYS A 28 -26.96 6.65 -41.02
CA LYS A 28 -27.52 6.45 -42.36
C LYS A 28 -28.76 7.29 -42.61
N SER A 29 -29.17 8.15 -41.69
CA SER A 29 -30.36 8.99 -41.74
C SER A 29 -30.15 10.30 -40.98
N ASP A 30 -31.00 11.26 -41.20
CA ASP A 30 -30.94 12.56 -40.48
C ASP A 30 -31.47 12.49 -39.04
N MET A 31 -31.68 11.27 -38.50
CA MET A 31 -32.13 11.10 -37.12
C MET A 31 -31.00 11.29 -36.14
N THR A 32 -31.25 12.00 -35.05
CA THR A 32 -30.35 11.98 -33.89
C THR A 32 -30.31 10.58 -33.29
N TYR A 33 -29.25 10.26 -32.53
CA TYR A 33 -29.11 8.96 -31.86
C TYR A 33 -30.34 8.60 -31.02
N GLN A 34 -30.89 9.55 -30.27
CA GLN A 34 -32.08 9.31 -29.45
C GLN A 34 -33.33 9.02 -30.29
N GLN A 35 -33.52 9.76 -31.37
CA GLN A 35 -34.60 9.49 -32.30
C GLN A 35 -34.49 8.13 -32.94
N ALA A 36 -33.30 7.75 -33.39
CA ALA A 36 -33.03 6.43 -33.97
C ALA A 36 -33.27 5.30 -32.98
N TYR A 37 -32.90 5.51 -31.70
CA TYR A 37 -33.08 4.52 -30.62
C TYR A 37 -34.59 4.29 -30.35
N ASP A 38 -35.35 5.35 -30.22
CA ASP A 38 -36.80 5.26 -29.97
C ASP A 38 -37.54 4.71 -31.18
N PHE A 39 -37.15 5.12 -32.39
CA PHE A 39 -37.70 4.60 -33.64
C PHE A 39 -37.47 3.07 -33.73
N ALA A 40 -36.26 2.60 -33.51
CA ALA A 40 -35.92 1.19 -33.59
C ALA A 40 -36.73 0.33 -32.60
N ARG A 41 -36.87 0.77 -31.35
CA ARG A 41 -37.68 0.08 -30.34
C ARG A 41 -39.17 0.05 -30.69
N ASN A 42 -39.69 1.16 -31.16
CA ASN A 42 -41.11 1.26 -31.52
C ASN A 42 -41.45 0.47 -32.79
N SER A 43 -40.57 0.48 -33.78
CA SER A 43 -40.73 -0.33 -34.99
C SER A 43 -40.73 -1.82 -34.66
N TYR A 44 -39.75 -2.30 -33.86
CA TYR A 44 -39.70 -3.69 -33.44
C TYR A 44 -40.96 -4.11 -32.66
N ARG A 45 -41.44 -3.28 -31.73
CA ARG A 45 -42.66 -3.57 -30.96
C ARG A 45 -43.90 -3.69 -31.85
N ARG A 46 -44.00 -2.90 -32.93
CA ARG A 46 -45.13 -2.98 -33.88
C ARG A 46 -45.13 -4.27 -34.69
N HIS A 47 -43.92 -4.78 -35.07
CA HIS A 47 -43.80 -5.89 -36.02
C HIS A 47 -43.49 -7.23 -35.38
N CYS A 48 -43.12 -7.25 -34.11
CA CYS A 48 -42.68 -8.48 -33.42
C CYS A 48 -43.44 -8.77 -32.10
N LYS A 49 -44.74 -8.44 -32.04
CA LYS A 49 -45.59 -8.87 -30.89
C LYS A 49 -45.62 -10.39 -30.82
N GLY A 50 -45.05 -10.93 -29.73
CA GLY A 50 -45.05 -12.39 -29.45
C GLY A 50 -43.85 -13.17 -29.99
N VAL A 51 -42.89 -12.56 -30.63
CA VAL A 51 -41.63 -13.23 -31.02
C VAL A 51 -40.64 -13.18 -29.88
N SER A 52 -40.24 -14.36 -29.37
CA SER A 52 -39.18 -14.44 -28.36
C SER A 52 -37.85 -14.01 -28.99
N VAL A 53 -37.21 -12.99 -28.45
CA VAL A 53 -35.84 -12.63 -28.77
C VAL A 53 -34.92 -13.74 -28.27
N VAL A 54 -34.04 -14.25 -29.12
CA VAL A 54 -32.96 -15.13 -28.66
C VAL A 54 -32.19 -14.39 -27.59
N LYS A 55 -32.41 -14.74 -26.33
CA LYS A 55 -31.59 -14.24 -25.23
C LYS A 55 -30.19 -14.73 -25.47
N LYS A 56 -29.21 -13.83 -25.70
CA LYS A 56 -27.79 -14.20 -25.55
C LYS A 56 -27.71 -14.92 -24.21
N LYS A 57 -27.16 -16.15 -24.21
CA LYS A 57 -26.83 -16.82 -22.94
C LYS A 57 -26.05 -15.82 -22.12
N THR A 58 -26.61 -15.43 -20.99
CA THR A 58 -25.84 -14.66 -20.00
C THR A 58 -24.53 -15.43 -19.78
N PRO A 59 -23.38 -14.79 -19.85
CA PRO A 59 -22.14 -15.47 -19.52
C PRO A 59 -22.35 -16.15 -18.16
N LYS A 60 -21.89 -17.40 -18.03
CA LYS A 60 -21.93 -18.09 -16.73
C LYS A 60 -21.32 -17.11 -15.72
N LYS A 61 -22.06 -16.84 -14.67
CA LYS A 61 -21.57 -16.01 -13.57
C LYS A 61 -20.29 -16.64 -13.07
N ASP A 62 -19.23 -15.87 -13.03
CA ASP A 62 -17.96 -16.30 -12.46
C ASP A 62 -18.22 -16.61 -10.98
N PRO A 63 -17.95 -17.84 -10.51
CA PRO A 63 -18.19 -18.23 -9.13
C PRO A 63 -17.46 -17.30 -8.15
N GLU A 64 -16.27 -16.83 -8.51
CA GLU A 64 -15.48 -15.90 -7.70
C GLU A 64 -16.16 -14.53 -7.59
N VAL A 65 -16.69 -13.98 -8.70
CA VAL A 65 -17.44 -12.72 -8.69
C VAL A 65 -18.72 -12.83 -7.85
N GLU A 66 -19.40 -13.99 -7.90
CA GLU A 66 -20.60 -14.20 -7.08
C GLU A 66 -20.23 -14.38 -5.60
N ARG A 67 -19.11 -15.04 -5.29
CA ARG A 67 -18.56 -15.14 -3.94
C ARG A 67 -18.28 -13.76 -3.37
N ILE A 68 -17.51 -12.92 -4.09
CA ILE A 68 -17.21 -11.54 -3.71
C ILE A 68 -18.48 -10.72 -3.46
N LYS A 69 -19.53 -10.94 -4.26
CA LYS A 69 -20.81 -10.27 -4.06
C LYS A 69 -21.56 -10.77 -2.81
N GLN A 70 -21.47 -12.04 -2.47
CA GLN A 70 -22.17 -12.65 -1.33
C GLN A 70 -21.48 -12.40 0.00
N GLU A 71 -20.16 -12.44 0.04
CA GLU A 71 -19.37 -12.25 1.26
C GLU A 71 -19.40 -10.81 1.80
N GLY A 72 -20.26 -9.98 1.26
CA GLY A 72 -20.54 -8.65 1.78
C GLY A 72 -19.41 -7.69 1.64
N LYS A 73 -18.30 -8.16 0.87
CA LYS A 73 -17.97 -7.07 0.08
C LYS A 73 -16.99 -6.03 0.57
N TYR A 74 -16.74 -5.97 1.86
CA TYR A 74 -15.88 -4.97 2.50
C TYR A 74 -14.82 -5.60 3.40
N THR A 75 -14.70 -6.91 3.43
CA THR A 75 -13.65 -7.63 4.16
C THR A 75 -12.25 -7.25 3.68
N ASN A 76 -12.10 -6.94 2.40
CA ASN A 76 -10.83 -6.49 1.81
C ASN A 76 -10.42 -5.06 2.18
N LEU A 77 -11.24 -4.34 2.96
CA LEU A 77 -10.87 -3.04 3.52
C LEU A 77 -10.25 -3.15 4.92
N MET A 78 -10.25 -4.34 5.50
CA MET A 78 -9.56 -4.58 6.76
C MET A 78 -8.09 -4.88 6.48
N PRO A 79 -7.17 -4.28 7.24
CA PRO A 79 -5.76 -4.61 7.15
C PRO A 79 -5.54 -6.10 7.36
N GLU A 80 -4.58 -6.68 6.64
CA GLU A 80 -4.17 -8.05 6.88
C GLU A 80 -3.64 -8.20 8.31
N THR A 81 -3.95 -9.35 8.92
CA THR A 81 -3.47 -9.66 10.26
C THR A 81 -2.39 -10.72 10.15
N TYR A 82 -1.19 -10.39 10.55
CA TYR A 82 -0.04 -11.29 10.60
C TYR A 82 0.21 -11.74 12.03
N THR A 83 0.51 -13.03 12.21
CA THR A 83 0.85 -13.60 13.52
C THR A 83 2.25 -14.24 13.43
N PRO A 84 3.30 -13.60 13.97
CA PRO A 84 4.67 -14.11 13.91
C PRO A 84 4.87 -15.38 14.72
N GLY A 85 3.99 -15.68 15.67
CA GLY A 85 4.07 -16.90 16.49
C GLY A 85 5.09 -16.80 17.60
N TYR A 86 5.27 -15.63 18.19
CA TYR A 86 6.10 -15.50 19.39
C TYR A 86 5.56 -16.39 20.52
N ASP A 87 6.39 -17.27 21.02
CA ASP A 87 6.08 -18.21 22.12
C ASP A 87 6.48 -17.65 23.50
N THR A 88 6.95 -16.43 23.54
CA THR A 88 7.42 -15.71 24.72
C THR A 88 6.64 -14.43 24.95
N GLN A 89 6.57 -14.02 26.22
CA GLN A 89 6.00 -12.72 26.62
C GLN A 89 7.02 -11.58 26.55
N HIS A 90 8.30 -11.90 26.39
CA HIS A 90 9.36 -10.95 26.13
C HIS A 90 9.69 -10.93 24.66
N ILE A 91 9.37 -9.84 23.97
CA ILE A 91 9.50 -9.69 22.52
C ILE A 91 10.48 -8.57 22.23
N ARG A 92 11.44 -8.85 21.38
CA ARG A 92 12.46 -7.88 20.96
C ARG A 92 12.49 -7.78 19.45
N ILE A 93 12.22 -6.57 18.91
CA ILE A 93 12.06 -6.34 17.48
C ILE A 93 12.78 -5.08 17.02
N GLY A 94 13.15 -5.04 15.74
CA GLY A 94 13.63 -3.86 15.05
C GLY A 94 12.49 -3.15 14.30
N ILE A 95 12.56 -1.81 14.24
CA ILE A 95 11.64 -0.97 13.44
C ILE A 95 12.47 -0.10 12.50
N VAL A 96 12.14 -0.14 11.23
CA VAL A 96 12.70 0.73 10.18
C VAL A 96 11.58 1.28 9.31
N SER A 97 11.83 2.33 8.54
CA SER A 97 10.86 2.91 7.62
C SER A 97 11.55 3.79 6.60
N ASP A 98 10.82 4.14 5.55
CA ASP A 98 11.16 5.23 4.63
C ASP A 98 12.62 5.11 4.14
N THR A 99 12.94 3.93 3.59
CA THR A 99 14.30 3.62 3.10
C THR A 99 14.58 4.20 1.71
N HIS A 100 13.53 4.43 0.91
CA HIS A 100 13.56 5.08 -0.39
C HIS A 100 14.67 4.54 -1.31
N PHE A 101 14.75 3.23 -1.47
CA PHE A 101 15.67 2.60 -2.40
C PHE A 101 15.46 3.13 -3.81
N GLY A 102 16.55 3.43 -4.51
CA GLY A 102 16.52 4.12 -5.80
C GLY A 102 16.76 5.63 -5.69
N SER A 103 16.61 6.23 -4.49
CA SER A 103 16.98 7.60 -4.21
C SER A 103 18.49 7.76 -4.04
N LYS A 104 19.03 8.90 -4.50
CA LYS A 104 20.40 9.32 -4.19
C LYS A 104 20.59 9.69 -2.72
N TYR A 105 19.51 9.82 -1.97
CA TYR A 105 19.48 10.19 -0.56
C TYR A 105 19.21 9.01 0.37
N ALA A 106 19.02 7.80 -0.19
CA ALA A 106 18.88 6.57 0.58
C ALA A 106 20.16 6.27 1.38
N GLN A 107 20.00 5.93 2.65
CA GLN A 107 21.11 5.74 3.58
C GLN A 107 21.46 4.25 3.74
N TYR A 108 21.98 3.66 2.67
CA TYR A 108 22.29 2.23 2.58
C TYR A 108 23.22 1.77 3.70
N ALA A 109 24.35 2.46 3.92
CA ALA A 109 25.33 2.07 4.93
C ALA A 109 24.78 2.16 6.36
N ALA A 110 23.94 3.16 6.64
CA ALA A 110 23.27 3.29 7.93
C ALA A 110 22.25 2.16 8.16
N LEU A 111 21.51 1.78 7.13
CA LEU A 111 20.56 0.65 7.21
C LEU A 111 21.29 -0.67 7.40
N GLU A 112 22.39 -0.89 6.69
CA GLU A 112 23.26 -2.07 6.86
C GLU A 112 23.78 -2.19 8.31
N ASP A 113 24.29 -1.09 8.88
CA ASP A 113 24.76 -1.08 10.26
C ASP A 113 23.63 -1.34 11.27
N PHE A 114 22.41 -0.84 11.01
CA PHE A 114 21.26 -1.14 11.84
C PHE A 114 20.91 -2.64 11.84
N TYR A 115 20.97 -3.30 10.68
CA TYR A 115 20.77 -4.75 10.55
C TYR A 115 21.87 -5.53 11.25
N ASP A 116 23.15 -5.11 11.11
CA ASP A 116 24.27 -5.70 11.85
C ASP A 116 24.06 -5.60 13.37
N ARG A 117 23.57 -4.45 13.82
CA ARG A 117 23.24 -4.24 15.23
C ARG A 117 22.10 -5.16 15.67
N CYS A 118 21.02 -5.26 14.92
CA CYS A 118 19.91 -6.17 15.22
C CYS A 118 20.39 -7.62 15.33
N GLN A 119 21.25 -8.06 14.40
CA GLN A 119 21.82 -9.42 14.45
C GLN A 119 22.69 -9.66 15.68
N ARG A 120 23.57 -8.72 16.01
CA ARG A 120 24.42 -8.82 17.23
C ARG A 120 23.59 -8.86 18.52
N GLU A 121 22.44 -8.21 18.52
CA GLU A 121 21.51 -8.15 19.65
C GLU A 121 20.50 -9.29 19.66
N GLY A 122 20.59 -10.25 18.72
CA GLY A 122 19.73 -11.44 18.64
C GLY A 122 18.30 -11.16 18.21
N ILE A 123 18.06 -10.05 17.51
CA ILE A 123 16.75 -9.69 16.95
C ILE A 123 16.54 -10.50 15.67
N THR A 124 15.39 -11.18 15.58
CA THR A 124 15.03 -12.03 14.45
C THR A 124 14.02 -11.38 13.51
N ASP A 125 13.31 -10.37 13.98
CA ASP A 125 12.22 -9.76 13.24
C ASP A 125 12.40 -8.23 13.17
N ILE A 126 12.44 -7.71 11.95
CA ILE A 126 12.48 -6.28 11.69
C ILE A 126 11.20 -5.90 10.92
N TYR A 127 10.50 -4.89 11.40
CA TYR A 127 9.27 -4.38 10.78
C TYR A 127 9.54 -3.07 10.05
N HIS A 128 9.26 -3.06 8.75
CA HIS A 128 9.42 -1.89 7.89
C HIS A 128 8.07 -1.23 7.62
N CYS A 129 7.96 0.06 7.94
CA CYS A 129 6.69 0.78 7.96
C CYS A 129 6.41 1.58 6.68
N GLY A 130 6.74 1.02 5.51
CA GLY A 130 6.42 1.58 4.19
C GLY A 130 7.47 2.51 3.60
N ASP A 131 7.29 2.84 2.32
CA ASP A 131 8.24 3.57 1.48
C ASP A 131 9.63 2.90 1.46
N ILE A 132 9.60 1.62 1.04
CA ILE A 132 10.84 0.87 0.81
C ILE A 132 11.54 1.36 -0.46
N ASP A 133 10.77 1.78 -1.45
CA ASP A 133 11.15 2.33 -2.74
C ASP A 133 10.91 3.84 -2.79
N ASP A 134 11.69 4.57 -3.60
CA ASP A 134 11.52 6.02 -3.78
C ASP A 134 10.36 6.39 -4.74
N GLY A 135 9.77 5.38 -5.36
CA GLY A 135 8.58 5.52 -6.19
C GLY A 135 8.87 5.88 -7.64
N SER A 136 7.79 6.10 -8.36
CA SER A 136 7.85 6.42 -9.78
C SER A 136 8.29 7.85 -10.05
N GLU A 137 8.70 8.11 -11.30
CA GLU A 137 9.15 9.41 -11.79
C GLU A 137 8.08 10.52 -11.74
N ASN A 138 6.86 10.18 -11.33
CA ASN A 138 5.72 11.09 -11.24
C ASN A 138 5.36 11.51 -9.80
N MET A 139 6.19 11.16 -8.81
CA MET A 139 5.92 11.49 -7.41
C MET A 139 5.83 12.99 -7.15
N HIS A 140 6.80 13.76 -7.68
CA HIS A 140 6.78 15.22 -7.65
C HIS A 140 7.65 15.79 -8.78
N PRO A 141 7.47 17.06 -9.16
CA PRO A 141 8.33 17.68 -10.16
C PRO A 141 9.82 17.64 -9.77
N GLY A 142 10.65 17.10 -10.66
CA GLY A 142 12.09 17.02 -10.46
C GLY A 142 12.59 15.76 -9.76
N VAL A 143 11.72 14.86 -9.30
CA VAL A 143 12.10 13.62 -8.62
C VAL A 143 13.11 12.78 -9.42
N MET A 144 13.03 12.77 -10.74
CA MET A 144 13.97 12.04 -11.60
C MET A 144 15.44 12.44 -11.37
N TYR A 145 15.70 13.67 -10.96
CA TYR A 145 17.07 14.14 -10.65
C TYR A 145 17.53 13.64 -9.27
N GLU A 146 16.61 13.20 -8.44
CA GLU A 146 16.89 12.63 -7.11
C GLU A 146 17.08 11.10 -7.19
N HIS A 147 16.64 10.45 -8.28
CA HIS A 147 16.81 9.01 -8.49
C HIS A 147 18.16 8.64 -9.11
N HIS A 148 18.67 7.47 -8.76
CA HIS A 148 19.75 6.78 -9.48
C HIS A 148 19.25 5.54 -10.24
N CYS A 149 18.00 5.09 -9.98
CA CYS A 149 17.26 4.07 -10.71
C CYS A 149 16.10 4.73 -11.46
N ILE A 150 15.72 4.22 -12.61
CA ILE A 150 14.57 4.71 -13.39
C ILE A 150 13.71 3.54 -13.83
N GLY A 151 12.41 3.64 -13.56
CA GLY A 151 11.43 2.62 -13.89
C GLY A 151 11.35 1.51 -12.85
N ALA A 152 10.13 0.99 -12.65
CA ALA A 152 9.81 0.02 -11.60
C ALA A 152 10.72 -1.21 -11.56
N THR A 153 11.15 -1.70 -12.73
CA THR A 153 12.03 -2.88 -12.82
C THR A 153 13.40 -2.61 -12.18
N GLU A 154 13.98 -1.42 -12.43
CA GLU A 154 15.28 -1.06 -11.86
C GLU A 154 15.18 -0.79 -10.36
N HIS A 155 14.10 -0.16 -9.91
CA HIS A 155 13.83 0.03 -8.49
C HIS A 155 13.70 -1.31 -7.75
N ILE A 156 12.90 -2.26 -8.26
CA ILE A 156 12.77 -3.60 -7.68
C ILE A 156 14.12 -4.32 -7.67
N ARG A 157 14.90 -4.26 -8.77
CA ARG A 157 16.22 -4.86 -8.83
C ARG A 157 17.13 -4.28 -7.75
N ASN A 158 17.15 -2.97 -7.59
CA ASN A 158 17.95 -2.28 -6.59
C ASN A 158 17.59 -2.73 -5.16
N ILE A 159 16.30 -2.87 -4.85
CA ILE A 159 15.87 -3.40 -3.54
C ILE A 159 16.34 -4.85 -3.36
N VAL A 160 16.11 -5.70 -4.36
CA VAL A 160 16.45 -7.13 -4.29
C VAL A 160 17.95 -7.35 -4.09
N GLU A 161 18.78 -6.54 -4.75
CA GLU A 161 20.24 -6.66 -4.72
C GLU A 161 20.89 -6.00 -3.49
N HIS A 162 20.30 -4.91 -3.00
CA HIS A 162 20.98 -4.04 -2.02
C HIS A 162 20.27 -3.89 -0.68
N TYR A 163 19.01 -4.36 -0.55
CA TYR A 163 18.37 -4.32 0.77
C TYR A 163 19.06 -5.31 1.70
N PRO A 164 19.42 -4.92 2.95
CA PRO A 164 20.20 -5.76 3.86
C PRO A 164 19.59 -7.14 4.04
N HIS A 165 20.46 -8.15 4.07
CA HIS A 165 20.14 -9.53 4.42
C HIS A 165 21.06 -9.99 5.53
N ARG A 166 20.51 -10.62 6.56
CA ARG A 166 21.25 -11.24 7.64
C ARG A 166 20.63 -12.58 8.00
N ASP A 167 21.45 -13.60 8.14
CA ASP A 167 20.99 -14.93 8.55
C ASP A 167 20.24 -14.84 9.88
N GLY A 168 19.03 -15.42 9.91
CA GLY A 168 18.16 -15.43 11.08
C GLY A 168 17.32 -14.17 11.27
N ILE A 169 17.39 -13.16 10.37
CA ILE A 169 16.52 -11.99 10.39
C ILE A 169 15.50 -12.09 9.25
N THR A 170 14.24 -11.90 9.58
CA THR A 170 13.15 -11.70 8.63
C THR A 170 12.69 -10.25 8.65
N THR A 171 12.59 -9.63 7.48
CA THR A 171 12.01 -8.29 7.32
C THR A 171 10.54 -8.41 6.96
N HIS A 172 9.67 -7.93 7.83
CA HIS A 172 8.22 -7.85 7.59
C HIS A 172 7.89 -6.43 7.17
N PHE A 173 7.25 -6.23 6.01
CA PHE A 173 7.07 -4.88 5.52
C PHE A 173 5.68 -4.61 4.91
N ILE A 174 5.24 -3.38 5.06
CA ILE A 174 4.13 -2.81 4.28
C ILE A 174 4.70 -1.91 3.18
N THR A 175 3.87 -1.61 2.17
CA THR A 175 4.20 -0.56 1.20
C THR A 175 3.56 0.76 1.61
N GLY A 176 4.18 1.88 1.21
CA GLY A 176 3.70 3.23 1.44
C GLY A 176 3.30 3.93 0.14
N ASN A 177 3.18 5.26 0.18
CA ASN A 177 2.68 6.03 -0.96
C ASN A 177 3.68 6.09 -2.14
N HIS A 178 4.98 6.03 -1.88
CA HIS A 178 6.00 5.96 -2.91
C HIS A 178 5.94 4.61 -3.64
N ASP A 179 6.00 3.50 -2.94
CA ASP A 179 5.84 2.14 -3.49
C ASP A 179 4.56 2.02 -4.34
N ASN A 180 3.45 2.55 -3.82
CA ASN A 180 2.14 2.49 -4.45
C ASN A 180 2.00 3.38 -5.71
N SER A 181 2.97 4.23 -5.99
CA SER A 181 2.99 5.03 -7.22
C SER A 181 3.16 4.16 -8.46
N HIS A 182 3.94 3.08 -8.37
CA HIS A 182 4.11 2.12 -9.46
C HIS A 182 2.82 1.35 -9.75
N MET A 183 2.02 1.05 -8.73
CA MET A 183 0.71 0.44 -8.93
C MET A 183 -0.25 1.38 -9.68
N LYS A 184 -0.25 2.67 -9.34
CA LYS A 184 -1.08 3.67 -10.04
C LYS A 184 -0.66 3.87 -11.49
N GLN A 185 0.63 3.78 -11.78
CA GLN A 185 1.20 4.03 -13.10
C GLN A 185 1.13 2.81 -14.02
N ALA A 186 1.40 1.61 -13.51
CA ALA A 186 1.60 0.39 -14.31
C ALA A 186 0.89 -0.86 -13.76
N GLY A 187 0.11 -0.74 -12.68
CA GLY A 187 -0.55 -1.89 -12.04
C GLY A 187 0.42 -2.83 -11.31
N LEU A 188 1.65 -2.39 -11.02
CA LEU A 188 2.68 -3.22 -10.40
C LEU A 188 2.71 -2.99 -8.89
N ILE A 189 2.67 -4.08 -8.13
CA ILE A 189 2.73 -4.08 -6.67
C ILE A 189 4.17 -4.40 -6.24
N VAL A 190 4.93 -3.37 -5.87
CA VAL A 190 6.35 -3.50 -5.49
C VAL A 190 6.55 -4.52 -4.38
N GLY A 191 5.68 -4.52 -3.36
CA GLY A 191 5.79 -5.44 -2.23
C GLY A 191 5.70 -6.91 -2.63
N GLU A 192 4.78 -7.27 -3.53
CA GLU A 192 4.65 -8.64 -4.05
C GLU A 192 5.90 -9.04 -4.87
N GLU A 193 6.36 -8.15 -5.73
CA GLU A 193 7.52 -8.40 -6.59
C GLU A 193 8.83 -8.57 -5.80
N VAL A 194 8.98 -7.83 -4.71
CA VAL A 194 10.13 -7.98 -3.79
C VAL A 194 10.02 -9.30 -3.04
N ALA A 195 8.88 -9.61 -2.43
CA ALA A 195 8.68 -10.82 -1.62
C ALA A 195 8.88 -12.11 -2.42
N ILE A 196 8.50 -12.14 -3.71
CA ILE A 196 8.75 -13.29 -4.60
C ILE A 196 10.25 -13.55 -4.78
N ARG A 197 11.09 -12.50 -4.79
CA ARG A 197 12.53 -12.59 -5.05
C ARG A 197 13.40 -12.65 -3.80
N ARG A 198 12.85 -12.22 -2.66
CA ARG A 198 13.54 -12.12 -1.36
C ARG A 198 12.75 -12.89 -0.31
N PRO A 199 13.06 -14.21 -0.11
CA PRO A 199 12.36 -15.06 0.86
C PRO A 199 12.49 -14.59 2.32
N ASP A 200 13.49 -13.77 2.61
CA ASP A 200 13.73 -13.12 3.90
C ASP A 200 12.91 -11.85 4.10
N MET A 201 12.15 -11.41 3.07
CA MET A 201 11.30 -10.23 3.10
C MET A 201 9.83 -10.61 2.94
N HIS A 202 9.06 -10.44 3.99
CA HIS A 202 7.65 -10.83 4.05
C HIS A 202 6.74 -9.63 3.87
N TYR A 203 6.03 -9.57 2.74
CA TYR A 203 5.08 -8.50 2.44
C TYR A 203 3.78 -8.68 3.21
N LEU A 204 3.39 -7.68 3.99
CA LEU A 204 2.22 -7.67 4.87
C LEU A 204 1.02 -6.90 4.29
N GLY A 205 1.15 -6.35 3.09
CA GLY A 205 0.09 -5.57 2.48
C GLY A 205 0.41 -4.08 2.36
N ARG A 206 -0.58 -3.30 1.97
CA ARG A 206 -0.44 -1.91 1.59
C ARG A 206 -0.95 -0.97 2.67
N ASP A 207 -0.17 0.07 2.95
CA ASP A 207 -0.50 1.20 3.83
C ASP A 207 -0.72 0.85 5.31
N VAL A 208 -1.30 -0.30 5.63
CA VAL A 208 -1.61 -0.73 7.01
C VAL A 208 -1.51 -2.24 7.15
N ALA A 209 -0.88 -2.72 8.22
CA ALA A 209 -0.93 -4.12 8.64
C ALA A 209 -1.10 -4.23 10.16
N ILE A 210 -1.78 -5.27 10.62
CA ILE A 210 -1.95 -5.58 12.04
C ILE A 210 -1.10 -6.81 12.36
N ILE A 211 -0.23 -6.70 13.35
CA ILE A 211 0.63 -7.77 13.85
C ILE A 211 0.10 -8.21 15.22
N LYS A 212 -0.23 -9.48 15.35
CA LYS A 212 -0.52 -10.09 16.65
C LYS A 212 0.79 -10.48 17.33
N LEU A 213 1.29 -9.64 18.20
CA LEU A 213 2.46 -9.95 19.02
C LEU A 213 2.19 -11.12 19.97
N THR A 214 1.00 -11.14 20.55
CA THR A 214 0.43 -12.28 21.29
C THR A 214 -1.07 -12.36 20.96
N ASP A 215 -1.79 -13.36 21.45
CA ASP A 215 -3.23 -13.49 21.22
C ASP A 215 -4.03 -12.23 21.58
N ASN A 216 -3.58 -11.50 22.58
CA ASN A 216 -4.26 -10.35 23.15
C ASN A 216 -3.51 -9.03 22.96
N CYS A 217 -2.31 -9.02 22.39
CA CYS A 217 -1.49 -7.82 22.16
C CYS A 217 -1.25 -7.62 20.67
N THR A 218 -1.58 -6.42 20.17
CA THR A 218 -1.44 -6.10 18.74
C THR A 218 -0.55 -4.88 18.53
N MET A 219 0.23 -4.92 17.46
CA MET A 219 0.94 -3.79 16.89
C MET A 219 0.36 -3.48 15.50
N GLU A 220 0.14 -2.22 15.20
CA GLU A 220 -0.24 -1.78 13.86
C GLU A 220 0.93 -1.05 13.21
N LEU A 221 1.27 -1.45 11.98
CA LEU A 221 2.11 -0.65 11.09
C LEU A 221 1.19 0.21 10.24
N ARG A 222 1.51 1.48 10.11
CA ARG A 222 0.73 2.43 9.29
C ARG A 222 1.63 3.36 8.52
N HIS A 223 1.37 3.46 7.22
CA HIS A 223 2.01 4.45 6.36
C HIS A 223 0.95 5.40 5.81
N PRO A 224 0.75 6.58 6.45
CA PRO A 224 -0.26 7.54 6.00
C PRO A 224 0.13 8.18 4.66
N GLY A 225 -0.85 8.65 3.91
CA GLY A 225 -0.62 9.37 2.63
C GLY A 225 -0.90 10.87 2.72
N ASP A 226 -0.92 11.45 3.94
CA ASP A 226 -1.23 12.86 4.16
C ASP A 226 0.03 13.70 4.47
N GLY A 227 -0.07 15.03 4.42
CA GLY A 227 1.08 15.90 4.70
C GLY A 227 1.46 15.97 6.19
N SER A 228 2.73 16.34 6.46
CA SER A 228 3.22 16.57 7.82
C SER A 228 2.55 17.77 8.49
N SER A 229 2.63 17.84 9.81
CA SER A 229 2.15 18.97 10.61
C SER A 229 3.29 19.65 11.36
N TYR A 230 3.11 20.92 11.73
CA TYR A 230 4.09 21.66 12.52
C TYR A 230 4.38 20.97 13.87
N ALA A 231 3.31 20.61 14.61
CA ALA A 231 3.47 19.86 15.86
C ALA A 231 3.64 18.36 15.54
N VAL A 232 4.81 17.82 15.85
CA VAL A 232 5.19 16.42 15.51
C VAL A 232 4.17 15.41 16.05
N SER A 233 3.62 15.64 17.25
CA SER A 233 2.65 14.73 17.89
C SER A 233 1.23 14.84 17.35
N TYR A 234 0.89 15.86 16.54
CA TYR A 234 -0.50 16.12 16.13
C TYR A 234 -1.08 14.98 15.29
N LYS A 235 -0.37 14.55 14.23
CA LYS A 235 -0.84 13.48 13.35
C LYS A 235 -0.96 12.15 14.09
N PRO A 236 0.05 11.69 14.84
CA PRO A 236 -0.09 10.51 15.70
C PRO A 236 -1.30 10.54 16.62
N GLN A 237 -1.57 11.65 17.28
CA GLN A 237 -2.74 11.81 18.16
C GLN A 237 -4.05 11.66 17.37
N LYS A 238 -4.16 12.31 16.22
CA LYS A 238 -5.35 12.21 15.35
C LYS A 238 -5.62 10.80 14.86
N ILE A 239 -4.58 10.04 14.52
CA ILE A 239 -4.72 8.64 14.13
C ILE A 239 -5.29 7.82 15.31
N VAL A 240 -4.72 7.97 16.51
CA VAL A 240 -5.20 7.25 17.70
C VAL A 240 -6.64 7.64 18.07
N GLU A 241 -7.01 8.90 17.91
CA GLU A 241 -8.37 9.38 18.17
C GLU A 241 -9.41 8.83 17.17
N ALA A 242 -8.98 8.51 15.94
CA ALA A 242 -9.86 8.00 14.90
C ALA A 242 -10.23 6.51 15.05
N TYR A 243 -9.55 5.75 15.93
CA TYR A 243 -9.90 4.35 16.12
C TYR A 243 -11.29 4.20 16.74
N PRO A 244 -12.13 3.31 16.20
CA PRO A 244 -13.39 2.95 16.83
C PRO A 244 -13.16 2.33 18.22
N GLY A 245 -14.11 2.47 19.11
CA GLY A 245 -14.03 1.88 20.44
C GLY A 245 -13.71 0.39 20.41
N GLY A 246 -12.75 -0.04 21.22
CA GLY A 246 -12.35 -1.45 21.33
C GLY A 246 -11.44 -1.97 20.19
N LYS A 247 -11.07 -1.13 19.22
CA LYS A 247 -10.22 -1.54 18.06
C LYS A 247 -8.85 -0.85 18.01
N LYS A 248 -8.41 -0.26 19.10
CA LYS A 248 -7.08 0.35 19.17
C LYS A 248 -6.00 -0.72 19.32
N PRO A 249 -4.89 -0.63 18.59
CA PRO A 249 -3.72 -1.48 18.84
C PRO A 249 -3.07 -1.10 20.19
N ASN A 250 -2.25 -1.99 20.72
CA ASN A 250 -1.42 -1.67 21.90
C ASN A 250 -0.23 -0.79 21.49
N ILE A 251 0.33 -1.06 20.29
CA ILE A 251 1.43 -0.30 19.70
C ILE A 251 1.02 0.16 18.30
N LEU A 252 1.27 1.42 17.97
CA LEU A 252 1.11 2.00 16.65
C LEU A 252 2.46 2.50 16.16
N VAL A 253 2.93 1.95 15.03
CA VAL A 253 4.15 2.39 14.33
C VAL A 253 3.76 3.14 13.07
N ILE A 254 4.33 4.33 12.89
CA ILE A 254 3.98 5.24 11.78
C ILE A 254 5.22 5.62 10.98
N GLY A 255 5.20 5.36 9.67
CA GLY A 255 6.17 5.85 8.69
C GLY A 255 5.79 7.20 8.11
N HIS A 256 6.29 7.51 6.90
CA HIS A 256 5.92 8.63 6.04
C HIS A 256 6.49 10.01 6.45
N TYR A 257 6.48 10.33 7.72
CA TYR A 257 6.79 11.70 8.16
C TYR A 257 8.29 11.95 8.34
N HIS A 258 9.14 10.93 8.24
CA HIS A 258 10.58 10.98 8.45
C HIS A 258 10.95 11.61 9.82
N LYS A 259 10.16 11.34 10.85
CA LYS A 259 10.37 11.84 12.21
C LYS A 259 10.48 10.68 13.18
N ALA A 260 11.33 10.83 14.18
CA ALA A 260 11.44 9.89 15.28
C ALA A 260 10.75 10.46 16.52
N LEU A 261 9.77 9.74 17.05
CA LEU A 261 9.03 10.12 18.25
C LEU A 261 8.49 8.86 18.91
N TRP A 262 8.61 8.76 20.21
CA TRP A 262 7.81 7.85 21.03
C TRP A 262 6.93 8.65 21.99
N MET A 263 5.67 8.26 22.09
CA MET A 263 4.71 8.85 23.01
C MET A 263 3.65 7.83 23.41
N MET A 264 3.01 8.04 24.55
CA MET A 264 1.79 7.32 24.90
C MET A 264 0.58 8.24 24.76
N HIS A 265 -0.45 7.78 24.03
CA HIS A 265 -1.70 8.51 23.88
C HIS A 265 -2.89 7.54 23.95
N ARG A 266 -3.84 7.81 24.84
CA ARG A 266 -5.04 6.97 25.04
C ARG A 266 -4.73 5.49 25.20
N ASN A 267 -3.72 5.14 25.96
CA ASN A 267 -3.22 3.78 26.22
C ASN A 267 -2.67 3.09 24.96
N VAL A 268 -2.25 3.83 23.94
CA VAL A 268 -1.51 3.32 22.78
C VAL A 268 -0.09 3.84 22.85
N HIS A 269 0.89 2.96 22.73
CA HIS A 269 2.28 3.34 22.51
C HIS A 269 2.44 3.71 21.03
N VAL A 270 2.74 4.96 20.74
CA VAL A 270 2.88 5.47 19.38
C VAL A 270 4.34 5.73 19.08
N ILE A 271 4.82 5.19 17.97
CA ILE A 271 6.20 5.31 17.51
C ILE A 271 6.19 5.85 16.10
N MET A 272 6.80 7.00 15.86
CA MET A 272 7.16 7.44 14.51
C MET A 272 8.54 6.85 14.20
N ALA A 273 8.61 6.13 13.10
CA ALA A 273 9.70 5.18 12.85
C ALA A 273 11.06 5.83 12.54
N GLY A 274 11.11 7.11 12.18
CA GLY A 274 12.28 7.70 11.55
C GLY A 274 12.32 7.37 10.07
N ALA A 275 13.48 7.46 9.45
CA ALA A 275 13.69 7.11 8.07
C ALA A 275 15.13 6.60 7.85
N PHE A 276 15.37 5.90 6.76
CA PHE A 276 16.72 5.62 6.24
C PHE A 276 16.94 6.33 4.89
N CYS A 277 16.35 7.51 4.77
CA CYS A 277 16.58 8.46 3.69
C CYS A 277 16.94 9.82 4.28
N GLY A 278 17.95 10.46 3.74
CA GLY A 278 18.36 11.81 4.13
C GLY A 278 17.37 12.87 3.65
N THR A 279 17.65 14.13 3.99
CA THR A 279 16.80 15.25 3.56
C THR A 279 17.02 15.55 2.08
N THR A 280 15.99 15.34 1.26
CA THR A 280 16.04 15.59 -0.20
C THR A 280 15.85 17.08 -0.53
N PRO A 281 16.20 17.55 -1.75
CA PRO A 281 15.91 18.90 -2.22
C PRO A 281 14.41 19.24 -2.17
N PHE A 282 13.55 18.27 -2.48
CA PHE A 282 12.09 18.44 -2.32
C PHE A 282 11.73 18.74 -0.86
N MET A 283 12.24 17.97 0.09
CA MET A 283 11.99 18.20 1.52
C MET A 283 12.53 19.56 1.97
N GLN A 284 13.74 19.93 1.54
CA GLN A 284 14.33 21.25 1.84
C GLN A 284 13.44 22.39 1.34
N SER A 285 12.90 22.27 0.12
CA SER A 285 12.00 23.28 -0.45
C SER A 285 10.71 23.46 0.35
N LYS A 286 10.32 22.46 1.14
CA LYS A 286 9.15 22.47 2.03
C LYS A 286 9.50 22.74 3.49
N SER A 287 10.75 23.06 3.80
CA SER A 287 11.27 23.21 5.17
C SER A 287 11.04 21.95 6.03
N LEU A 288 11.14 20.79 5.40
CA LEU A 288 11.07 19.48 6.04
C LEU A 288 12.48 18.92 6.22
N THR A 289 12.68 18.15 7.26
CA THR A 289 13.93 17.45 7.56
C THR A 289 13.67 16.00 7.84
N SER A 290 14.61 15.14 7.50
CA SER A 290 14.59 13.72 7.84
C SER A 290 15.35 13.46 9.14
N VAL A 291 14.84 12.55 9.95
CA VAL A 291 15.54 11.98 11.10
C VAL A 291 15.97 10.57 10.74
N VAL A 292 17.26 10.40 10.46
CA VAL A 292 17.79 9.10 10.03
C VAL A 292 18.01 8.19 11.21
N GLY A 293 17.41 7.01 11.17
CA GLY A 293 17.55 6.00 12.21
C GLY A 293 16.37 5.05 12.30
N GLY A 294 16.53 4.02 13.13
CA GLY A 294 15.52 3.03 13.44
C GLY A 294 15.38 2.82 14.94
N TRP A 295 14.40 2.01 15.32
CA TRP A 295 14.13 1.70 16.72
C TRP A 295 14.39 0.22 17.03
N ILE A 296 14.87 -0.06 18.22
CA ILE A 296 14.80 -1.37 18.85
C ILE A 296 13.77 -1.28 19.97
N LEU A 297 12.79 -2.18 19.96
CA LEU A 297 11.75 -2.26 20.96
C LEU A 297 11.92 -3.50 21.80
N ASP A 298 12.10 -3.33 23.11
CA ASP A 298 11.98 -4.38 24.10
C ASP A 298 10.61 -4.31 24.74
N ILE A 299 9.83 -5.37 24.64
CA ILE A 299 8.40 -5.40 24.99
C ILE A 299 8.13 -6.58 25.91
N ASP A 300 7.66 -6.30 27.12
CA ASP A 300 7.15 -7.31 28.05
C ASP A 300 5.62 -7.26 28.01
N VAL A 301 4.98 -8.38 27.67
CA VAL A 301 3.52 -8.50 27.52
C VAL A 301 2.96 -9.44 28.56
N LYS A 302 1.92 -9.03 29.29
CA LYS A 302 1.18 -9.89 30.20
C LYS A 302 0.26 -10.87 29.44
N PRO A 303 -0.17 -11.98 30.07
CA PRO A 303 -1.09 -12.93 29.44
C PRO A 303 -2.42 -12.31 28.97
N ASP A 304 -2.86 -11.24 29.60
CA ASP A 304 -4.07 -10.52 29.21
C ASP A 304 -3.87 -9.56 28.00
N GLY A 305 -2.64 -9.47 27.49
CA GLY A 305 -2.27 -8.60 26.38
C GLY A 305 -1.84 -7.19 26.78
N THR A 306 -1.88 -6.87 28.06
CA THR A 306 -1.40 -5.59 28.57
C THR A 306 0.11 -5.53 28.43
N ILE A 307 0.65 -4.43 27.90
CA ILE A 307 2.09 -4.17 27.90
C ILE A 307 2.50 -3.83 29.33
N ASP A 308 3.33 -4.68 29.93
CA ASP A 308 3.87 -4.44 31.27
C ASP A 308 5.02 -3.43 31.21
N LYS A 309 5.88 -3.58 30.21
CA LYS A 309 7.01 -2.69 29.96
C LYS A 309 7.27 -2.56 28.46
N LEU A 310 7.55 -1.35 28.00
CA LEU A 310 8.07 -1.09 26.67
C LEU A 310 9.27 -0.14 26.78
N THR A 311 10.41 -0.59 26.27
CA THR A 311 11.65 0.20 26.22
C THR A 311 11.99 0.47 24.76
N PRO A 312 11.64 1.64 24.21
CA PRO A 312 12.02 2.01 22.85
C PRO A 312 13.42 2.63 22.86
N THR A 313 14.33 2.05 22.10
CA THR A 313 15.69 2.56 21.91
C THR A 313 15.82 3.08 20.49
N PHE A 314 15.95 4.39 20.32
CA PHE A 314 16.24 4.97 19.00
C PHE A 314 17.73 4.85 18.71
N CYS A 315 18.06 4.40 17.50
CA CYS A 315 19.42 4.26 16.98
C CYS A 315 19.63 5.33 15.90
N PRO A 316 20.13 6.52 16.27
CA PRO A 316 20.32 7.63 15.32
C PRO A 316 21.55 7.41 14.45
N TYR A 317 21.42 7.81 13.18
CA TYR A 317 22.51 7.92 12.23
C TYR A 317 22.55 9.37 11.73
N TYR A 318 23.66 10.04 11.97
CA TYR A 318 23.83 11.44 11.56
C TYR A 318 24.56 11.47 10.23
N SER A 319 23.89 11.94 9.20
CA SER A 319 24.45 12.15 7.89
C SER A 319 24.30 13.62 7.50
N GLU A 320 25.34 14.22 7.00
CA GLU A 320 25.32 15.59 6.49
C GLU A 320 24.94 15.62 5.00
N THR A 321 25.27 14.55 4.28
CA THR A 321 25.03 14.40 2.85
C THR A 321 24.41 13.05 2.53
N GLN A 322 24.43 12.65 1.28
CA GLN A 322 23.97 11.34 0.81
C GLN A 322 24.78 10.24 1.48
N ASP A 323 24.17 9.29 2.09
CA ASP A 323 24.78 8.09 2.67
C ASP A 323 26.32 8.18 2.91
N ASP A 324 26.75 9.22 3.61
CA ASP A 324 28.15 9.41 3.98
C ASP A 324 28.49 8.84 5.36
N TYR A 325 27.54 8.12 5.98
CA TYR A 325 27.76 7.40 7.22
C TYR A 325 28.89 6.39 7.05
N LYS A 326 29.92 6.53 7.86
CA LYS A 326 31.04 5.61 7.89
C LYS A 326 30.90 4.70 9.09
N ARG A 327 30.91 3.40 8.87
CA ARG A 327 31.02 2.45 9.94
C ARG A 327 32.31 2.73 10.73
N LEU A 328 32.16 2.87 12.04
CA LEU A 328 33.32 2.86 12.91
C LEU A 328 33.84 1.42 12.93
N ALA A 329 35.03 1.24 12.42
CA ALA A 329 35.70 -0.07 12.36
C ALA A 329 36.09 -0.55 13.77
#